data_e76d561c172f6d99bef36513a11b8038
#
_entry.id   e76d561c172f6d99bef36513a11b8038
#
_cell.length_a   1.000
_cell.length_b   1.000
_cell.length_c   1.000
_cell.angle_alpha   90.00
_cell.angle_beta   90.00
_cell.angle_gamma   90.00
#
_symmetry.space_group_name_H-M   'P 1'
#
loop_
_entity.id
_entity.type
_entity.pdbx_description
1 polymer ?
#
loop_
_entity_poly.entity_id
_entity_poly.type
_entity_poly.pdbx_seq_one_letter_code
_entity_poly.pdbx_strand_id
1 'polypeptide(L)'
;MAQETQAPAVKAPSNKKHGKRYRALAEKIERGREYSPEQGVKLIKETSQAKFDTTVELHLRMGVDPRHADQMVRGSAVLPHGTGKTVRVVVFAQGDKAREATAAGAVEVGADDLAKRIEGGWLDFDVAIATPDLMGAVGKLGRVLGPRGLMPNPKSGTVTFDLAKAVRDAKGGRIEFRVDKTGVVHTTVGKASFSEQALIENLATVIEAVNRARPAGIKGIYVRSAHLTSTQGPSVKLELGQTFSLASRALA
;
A
#
# COMPACT_ATOMS: atom_id res chain seq x y z
N MET A 1 -38.49 -18.00 28.31
CA MET A 1 -37.10 -18.47 28.28
C MET A 1 -36.76 -18.80 26.85
N ALA A 2 -36.05 -17.91 26.16
CA ALA A 2 -35.62 -18.11 24.78
C ALA A 2 -34.27 -18.85 24.82
N GLN A 3 -34.25 -20.03 24.22
CA GLN A 3 -33.00 -20.80 24.05
C GLN A 3 -32.20 -20.14 22.94
N GLU A 4 -31.03 -19.59 23.29
CA GLU A 4 -29.99 -19.19 22.33
C GLU A 4 -29.49 -20.44 21.58
N THR A 5 -29.85 -20.54 20.32
CA THR A 5 -29.32 -21.54 19.39
C THR A 5 -27.86 -21.17 19.08
N GLN A 6 -26.91 -21.78 19.76
CA GLN A 6 -25.51 -21.72 19.42
C GLN A 6 -25.29 -22.31 18.02
N ALA A 7 -24.83 -21.49 17.10
CA ALA A 7 -24.43 -21.93 15.76
C ALA A 7 -23.31 -22.99 15.87
N PRO A 8 -23.31 -24.05 15.04
CA PRO A 8 -22.34 -25.13 15.14
C PRO A 8 -20.91 -24.59 14.88
N ALA A 9 -20.02 -24.88 15.83
CA ALA A 9 -18.60 -24.54 15.72
C ALA A 9 -17.99 -25.14 14.44
N VAL A 10 -17.65 -24.31 13.47
CA VAL A 10 -16.97 -24.73 12.25
C VAL A 10 -15.63 -25.33 12.61
N LYS A 11 -15.48 -26.65 12.47
CA LYS A 11 -14.22 -27.36 12.69
C LYS A 11 -13.12 -26.73 11.85
N ALA A 12 -12.09 -26.20 12.53
CA ALA A 12 -10.93 -25.61 11.88
C ALA A 12 -10.25 -26.65 10.97
N PRO A 13 -10.01 -26.34 9.67
CA PRO A 13 -9.24 -27.22 8.81
C PRO A 13 -7.86 -27.45 9.44
N SER A 14 -7.38 -28.72 9.42
CA SER A 14 -6.13 -29.10 10.04
C SER A 14 -4.97 -28.30 9.44
N ASN A 15 -4.41 -27.36 10.20
CA ASN A 15 -3.35 -26.43 9.78
C ASN A 15 -1.97 -27.12 9.68
N LYS A 16 -1.93 -28.39 9.22
CA LYS A 16 -0.71 -29.19 9.10
C LYS A 16 0.34 -28.60 8.15
N LYS A 17 -0.09 -27.67 7.26
CA LYS A 17 0.78 -27.03 6.26
C LYS A 17 1.65 -25.88 6.82
N HIS A 18 1.34 -25.36 8.01
CA HIS A 18 2.06 -24.24 8.61
C HIS A 18 2.99 -24.68 9.74
N GLY A 19 4.11 -23.97 9.92
CA GLY A 19 5.07 -24.21 11.00
C GLY A 19 4.45 -24.01 12.39
N LYS A 20 5.08 -24.57 13.43
CA LYS A 20 4.61 -24.49 14.83
C LYS A 20 4.37 -23.06 15.29
N ARG A 21 5.29 -22.14 14.96
CA ARG A 21 5.20 -20.71 15.30
C ARG A 21 3.93 -20.06 14.73
N TYR A 22 3.68 -20.22 13.43
CA TYR A 22 2.50 -19.64 12.79
C TYR A 22 1.19 -20.18 13.40
N ARG A 23 1.16 -21.49 13.73
CA ARG A 23 -0.03 -22.10 14.36
C ARG A 23 -0.33 -21.49 15.73
N ALA A 24 0.68 -21.33 16.58
CA ALA A 24 0.53 -20.70 17.89
C ALA A 24 0.07 -19.23 17.79
N LEU A 25 0.54 -18.49 16.76
CA LEU A 25 0.08 -17.13 16.52
C LEU A 25 -1.36 -17.08 15.97
N ALA A 26 -1.72 -18.02 15.10
CA ALA A 26 -3.06 -18.09 14.51
C ALA A 26 -4.14 -18.50 15.52
N GLU A 27 -3.78 -19.20 16.61
CA GLU A 27 -4.68 -19.55 17.72
C GLU A 27 -5.14 -18.32 18.52
N LYS A 28 -4.37 -17.22 18.50
CA LYS A 28 -4.75 -15.95 19.14
C LYS A 28 -5.87 -15.21 18.40
N ILE A 29 -6.15 -15.58 17.16
CA ILE A 29 -7.14 -14.94 16.29
C ILE A 29 -8.33 -15.88 16.11
N GLU A 30 -9.49 -15.47 16.58
CA GLU A 30 -10.72 -16.24 16.42
C GLU A 30 -11.17 -16.17 14.95
N ARG A 31 -11.30 -17.34 14.33
CA ARG A 31 -11.73 -17.42 12.93
C ARG A 31 -13.19 -17.03 12.78
N GLY A 32 -13.45 -16.21 11.78
CA GLY A 32 -14.82 -15.74 11.48
C GLY A 32 -15.23 -14.51 12.28
N ARG A 33 -14.50 -14.13 13.31
CA ARG A 33 -14.74 -12.89 14.05
C ARG A 33 -14.20 -11.69 13.26
N GLU A 34 -14.94 -10.62 13.28
CA GLU A 34 -14.54 -9.30 12.78
C GLU A 34 -14.08 -8.45 13.97
N TYR A 35 -12.95 -7.80 13.82
CA TYR A 35 -12.31 -7.01 14.86
C TYR A 35 -12.41 -5.51 14.52
N SER A 36 -12.53 -4.68 15.54
CA SER A 36 -12.38 -3.24 15.34
C SER A 36 -10.97 -2.91 14.83
N PRO A 37 -10.77 -1.79 14.12
CA PRO A 37 -9.43 -1.39 13.64
C PRO A 37 -8.40 -1.34 14.76
N GLU A 38 -8.75 -0.82 15.93
CA GLU A 38 -7.88 -0.72 17.10
C GLU A 38 -7.48 -2.12 17.61
N GLN A 39 -8.45 -3.01 17.78
CA GLN A 39 -8.19 -4.40 18.18
C GLN A 39 -7.35 -5.13 17.11
N GLY A 40 -7.65 -4.88 15.83
CA GLY A 40 -6.90 -5.46 14.71
C GLY A 40 -5.44 -5.06 14.73
N VAL A 41 -5.14 -3.77 14.90
CA VAL A 41 -3.76 -3.26 14.99
C VAL A 41 -3.03 -3.86 16.19
N LYS A 42 -3.68 -3.93 17.36
CA LYS A 42 -3.10 -4.53 18.57
C LYS A 42 -2.75 -6.00 18.36
N LEU A 43 -3.69 -6.79 17.82
CA LEU A 43 -3.47 -8.21 17.52
C LEU A 43 -2.34 -8.41 16.50
N ILE A 44 -2.25 -7.58 15.46
CA ILE A 44 -1.16 -7.64 14.48
C ILE A 44 0.19 -7.40 15.15
N LYS A 45 0.30 -6.41 16.04
CA LYS A 45 1.55 -6.16 16.79
C LYS A 45 1.92 -7.35 17.68
N GLU A 46 0.97 -7.94 18.39
CA GLU A 46 1.18 -9.11 19.25
C GLU A 46 1.56 -10.37 18.46
N THR A 47 1.07 -10.51 17.23
CA THR A 47 1.36 -11.64 16.35
C THR A 47 2.57 -11.42 15.44
N SER A 48 3.13 -10.23 15.44
CA SER A 48 4.32 -9.87 14.66
C SER A 48 5.60 -10.27 15.40
N GLN A 49 5.97 -11.54 15.32
CA GLN A 49 7.12 -12.11 16.05
C GLN A 49 8.29 -12.50 15.12
N ALA A 50 8.45 -11.86 13.98
CA ALA A 50 9.62 -12.09 13.13
C ALA A 50 10.90 -11.50 13.76
N LYS A 51 12.07 -12.00 13.34
CA LYS A 51 13.37 -11.48 13.80
C LYS A 51 13.74 -10.11 13.18
N PHE A 52 12.91 -9.62 12.30
CA PHE A 52 13.08 -8.33 11.59
C PHE A 52 11.82 -7.49 11.77
N ASP A 53 11.92 -6.18 11.53
CA ASP A 53 10.78 -5.29 11.59
C ASP A 53 9.82 -5.54 10.42
N THR A 54 8.69 -6.17 10.74
CA THR A 54 7.72 -6.64 9.74
C THR A 54 6.89 -5.48 9.19
N THR A 55 6.51 -5.59 7.92
CA THR A 55 5.56 -4.66 7.32
C THR A 55 4.14 -5.06 7.69
N VAL A 56 3.35 -4.07 8.06
CA VAL A 56 1.89 -4.21 8.25
C VAL A 56 1.20 -3.80 6.95
N GLU A 57 0.37 -4.70 6.44
CA GLU A 57 -0.30 -4.55 5.14
C GLU A 57 -1.81 -4.66 5.30
N LEU A 58 -2.52 -3.85 4.51
CA LEU A 58 -3.97 -3.90 4.37
C LEU A 58 -4.34 -4.56 3.05
N HIS A 59 -5.24 -5.54 3.10
CA HIS A 59 -5.77 -6.23 1.94
C HIS A 59 -7.28 -6.00 1.88
N LEU A 60 -7.76 -5.37 0.82
CA LEU A 60 -9.17 -5.06 0.61
C LEU A 60 -9.70 -5.86 -0.57
N ARG A 61 -10.65 -6.75 -0.31
CA ARG A 61 -11.38 -7.43 -1.38
C ARG A 61 -12.46 -6.49 -1.91
N MET A 62 -12.30 -6.08 -3.15
CA MET A 62 -13.19 -5.13 -3.80
C MET A 62 -14.36 -5.82 -4.50
N GLY A 63 -15.46 -5.11 -4.65
CA GLY A 63 -16.61 -5.54 -5.44
C GLY A 63 -16.56 -5.03 -6.88
N VAL A 64 -15.38 -5.09 -7.51
CA VAL A 64 -15.12 -4.62 -8.87
C VAL A 64 -14.70 -5.76 -9.77
N ASP A 65 -14.93 -5.63 -11.07
CA ASP A 65 -14.36 -6.52 -12.08
C ASP A 65 -13.14 -5.85 -12.74
N PRO A 66 -11.91 -6.30 -12.42
CA PRO A 66 -10.68 -5.69 -12.94
C PRO A 66 -10.45 -5.92 -14.44
N ARG A 67 -11.31 -6.71 -15.12
CA ARG A 67 -11.26 -6.90 -16.57
C ARG A 67 -11.80 -5.68 -17.33
N HIS A 68 -12.66 -4.90 -16.68
CA HIS A 68 -13.22 -3.68 -17.24
C HIS A 68 -12.35 -2.47 -16.85
N ALA A 69 -11.92 -1.69 -17.84
CA ALA A 69 -11.02 -0.56 -17.62
C ALA A 69 -11.67 0.56 -16.77
N ASP A 70 -13.00 0.71 -16.86
CA ASP A 70 -13.81 1.64 -16.08
C ASP A 70 -13.98 1.25 -14.61
N GLN A 71 -13.73 -0.03 -14.26
CA GLN A 71 -13.77 -0.53 -12.88
C GLN A 71 -12.37 -0.71 -12.26
N MET A 72 -11.34 -0.28 -12.96
CA MET A 72 -9.97 -0.37 -12.47
C MET A 72 -9.72 0.65 -11.36
N VAL A 73 -9.63 0.19 -10.12
CA VAL A 73 -9.27 1.03 -8.97
C VAL A 73 -7.76 1.19 -8.90
N ARG A 74 -7.31 2.43 -8.97
CA ARG A 74 -5.91 2.81 -8.82
C ARG A 74 -5.80 4.19 -8.20
N GLY A 75 -4.85 4.37 -7.30
CA GLY A 75 -4.60 5.66 -6.67
C GLY A 75 -3.27 5.70 -5.94
N SER A 76 -3.02 6.81 -5.30
CA SER A 76 -1.89 7.00 -4.39
C SER A 76 -2.35 7.76 -3.15
N ALA A 77 -1.68 7.50 -2.04
CA ALA A 77 -1.86 8.21 -0.78
C ALA A 77 -0.50 8.55 -0.18
N VAL A 78 -0.42 9.65 0.56
CA VAL A 78 0.76 10.00 1.36
C VAL A 78 0.42 9.69 2.81
N LEU A 79 1.18 8.80 3.42
CA LEU A 79 0.94 8.38 4.79
C LEU A 79 1.49 9.42 5.77
N PRO A 80 0.72 9.89 6.76
CA PRO A 80 1.17 10.91 7.72
C PRO A 80 2.41 10.47 8.51
N HIS A 81 2.52 9.18 8.84
CA HIS A 81 3.67 8.63 9.56
C HIS A 81 4.66 7.89 8.64
N GLY A 82 4.50 8.02 7.32
CA GLY A 82 5.33 7.34 6.34
C GLY A 82 5.16 5.82 6.33
N THR A 83 6.04 5.15 5.59
CA THR A 83 6.03 3.67 5.46
C THR A 83 7.08 3.00 6.38
N GLY A 84 7.93 3.76 7.06
CA GLY A 84 9.07 3.24 7.83
C GLY A 84 10.20 2.67 6.98
N LYS A 85 10.21 2.98 5.67
CA LYS A 85 11.28 2.61 4.73
C LYS A 85 11.93 3.86 4.18
N THR A 86 13.26 3.91 4.18
CA THR A 86 13.99 4.97 3.49
C THR A 86 13.90 4.74 1.98
N VAL A 87 13.25 5.67 1.29
CA VAL A 87 13.01 5.58 -0.16
C VAL A 87 14.11 6.33 -0.90
N ARG A 88 14.77 5.65 -1.83
CA ARG A 88 15.77 6.25 -2.73
C ARG A 88 15.04 6.72 -3.99
N VAL A 89 14.99 8.05 -4.15
CA VAL A 89 14.26 8.70 -5.24
C VAL A 89 15.24 9.14 -6.31
N VAL A 90 14.96 8.77 -7.54
CA VAL A 90 15.69 9.21 -8.74
C VAL A 90 14.79 10.10 -9.57
N VAL A 91 15.34 11.18 -10.13
CA VAL A 91 14.57 12.17 -10.88
C VAL A 91 15.15 12.35 -12.29
N PHE A 92 14.30 12.20 -13.29
CA PHE A 92 14.59 12.56 -14.66
C PHE A 92 14.21 14.01 -14.89
N ALA A 93 15.21 14.90 -14.88
CA ALA A 93 15.04 16.35 -15.07
C ALA A 93 16.28 16.97 -15.69
N GLN A 94 16.11 18.14 -16.34
CA GLN A 94 17.19 18.94 -16.92
C GLN A 94 17.13 20.38 -16.45
N GLY A 95 18.25 21.10 -16.54
CA GLY A 95 18.36 22.53 -16.24
C GLY A 95 18.03 22.88 -14.79
N ASP A 96 17.21 23.92 -14.60
CA ASP A 96 16.82 24.40 -13.27
C ASP A 96 15.98 23.39 -12.48
N LYS A 97 15.19 22.58 -13.18
CA LYS A 97 14.42 21.51 -12.57
C LYS A 97 15.31 20.41 -11.95
N ALA A 98 16.47 20.15 -12.53
CA ALA A 98 17.43 19.23 -11.94
C ALA A 98 17.97 19.77 -10.61
N ARG A 99 18.29 21.07 -10.53
CA ARG A 99 18.73 21.73 -9.28
C ARG A 99 17.64 21.68 -8.21
N GLU A 100 16.39 21.94 -8.58
CA GLU A 100 15.23 21.86 -7.68
C GLU A 100 15.07 20.45 -7.09
N ALA A 101 15.19 19.41 -7.92
CA ALA A 101 15.10 18.01 -7.50
C ALA A 101 16.25 17.62 -6.57
N THR A 102 17.48 18.08 -6.85
CA THR A 102 18.65 17.85 -5.97
C THR A 102 18.48 18.54 -4.63
N ALA A 103 18.01 19.79 -4.61
CA ALA A 103 17.72 20.53 -3.38
C ALA A 103 16.62 19.86 -2.54
N ALA A 104 15.63 19.22 -3.18
CA ALA A 104 14.60 18.41 -2.52
C ALA A 104 15.15 17.06 -1.96
N GLY A 105 16.39 16.71 -2.29
CA GLY A 105 17.09 15.55 -1.77
C GLY A 105 16.93 14.29 -2.63
N ALA A 106 16.68 14.39 -3.93
CA ALA A 106 16.81 13.23 -4.83
C ALA A 106 18.21 12.62 -4.72
N VAL A 107 18.30 11.29 -4.80
CA VAL A 107 19.58 10.56 -4.70
C VAL A 107 20.41 10.80 -5.96
N GLU A 108 19.74 10.73 -7.10
CA GLU A 108 20.34 11.03 -8.40
C GLU A 108 19.37 11.80 -9.27
N VAL A 109 19.91 12.75 -10.02
CA VAL A 109 19.15 13.56 -10.98
C VAL A 109 19.91 13.58 -12.28
N GLY A 110 19.23 13.31 -13.38
CA GLY A 110 19.85 13.29 -14.72
C GLY A 110 18.82 13.13 -15.82
N ALA A 111 19.28 13.02 -17.03
CA ALA A 111 18.45 12.76 -18.21
C ALA A 111 18.98 11.56 -19.00
N ASP A 112 19.63 11.79 -20.13
CA ASP A 112 20.15 10.71 -20.99
C ASP A 112 21.27 9.92 -20.32
N ASP A 113 22.09 10.57 -19.50
CA ASP A 113 23.19 9.91 -18.76
C ASP A 113 22.61 8.89 -17.76
N LEU A 114 21.57 9.29 -17.03
CA LEU A 114 20.87 8.44 -16.10
C LEU A 114 20.14 7.29 -16.85
N ALA A 115 19.55 7.58 -18.02
CA ALA A 115 18.91 6.59 -18.86
C ALA A 115 19.90 5.51 -19.31
N LYS A 116 21.09 5.90 -19.78
CA LYS A 116 22.15 4.96 -20.18
C LYS A 116 22.63 4.09 -19.02
N ARG A 117 22.76 4.65 -17.81
CA ARG A 117 23.14 3.88 -16.61
C ARG A 117 22.11 2.84 -16.26
N ILE A 118 20.81 3.18 -16.36
CA ILE A 118 19.70 2.24 -16.13
C ILE A 118 19.65 1.15 -17.21
N GLU A 119 19.87 1.49 -18.47
CA GLU A 119 20.03 0.51 -19.55
C GLU A 119 21.19 -0.44 -19.29
N GLY A 120 22.29 0.08 -18.71
CA GLY A 120 23.45 -0.71 -18.26
C GLY A 120 23.18 -1.60 -17.04
N GLY A 121 21.96 -1.57 -16.48
CA GLY A 121 21.54 -2.45 -15.37
C GLY A 121 21.61 -1.81 -13.99
N TRP A 122 21.91 -0.51 -13.86
CA TRP A 122 21.85 0.16 -12.57
C TRP A 122 20.39 0.43 -12.16
N LEU A 123 19.95 -0.18 -11.07
CA LEU A 123 18.56 -0.11 -10.57
C LEU A 123 18.52 0.06 -9.05
N ASP A 124 19.52 0.73 -8.51
CA ASP A 124 19.65 0.91 -7.06
C ASP A 124 18.84 2.10 -6.53
N PHE A 125 17.53 2.10 -6.87
CA PHE A 125 16.55 3.08 -6.43
C PHE A 125 15.16 2.44 -6.27
N ASP A 126 14.29 3.10 -5.50
CA ASP A 126 12.96 2.58 -5.16
C ASP A 126 11.83 3.33 -5.90
N VAL A 127 12.04 4.59 -6.25
CA VAL A 127 11.04 5.41 -6.99
C VAL A 127 11.74 6.24 -8.05
N ALA A 128 11.16 6.27 -9.26
CA ALA A 128 11.57 7.17 -10.33
C ALA A 128 10.50 8.23 -10.58
N ILE A 129 10.92 9.50 -10.63
CA ILE A 129 10.08 10.66 -10.96
C ILE A 129 10.62 11.24 -12.27
N ALA A 130 9.73 11.71 -13.13
CA ALA A 130 10.13 12.30 -14.40
C ALA A 130 9.35 13.59 -14.72
N THR A 131 10.00 14.53 -15.38
CA THR A 131 9.26 15.61 -16.07
C THR A 131 8.56 15.07 -17.30
N PRO A 132 7.39 15.59 -17.68
CA PRO A 132 6.67 15.17 -18.89
C PRO A 132 7.54 15.24 -20.16
N ASP A 133 8.43 16.21 -20.24
CA ASP A 133 9.32 16.45 -21.38
C ASP A 133 10.29 15.29 -21.64
N LEU A 134 10.76 14.65 -20.56
CA LEU A 134 11.72 13.54 -20.61
C LEU A 134 11.05 12.17 -20.72
N MET A 135 9.73 12.11 -20.72
CA MET A 135 9.01 10.83 -20.84
C MET A 135 9.31 10.09 -22.15
N GLY A 136 9.70 10.80 -23.22
CA GLY A 136 10.17 10.17 -24.45
C GLY A 136 11.45 9.34 -24.28
N ALA A 137 12.41 9.84 -23.50
CA ALA A 137 13.65 9.11 -23.15
C ALA A 137 13.35 7.98 -22.14
N VAL A 138 12.58 8.27 -21.09
CA VAL A 138 12.20 7.28 -20.07
C VAL A 138 11.35 6.16 -20.65
N GLY A 139 10.55 6.43 -21.70
CA GLY A 139 9.74 5.44 -22.41
C GLY A 139 10.57 4.29 -22.99
N LYS A 140 11.80 4.56 -23.44
CA LYS A 140 12.75 3.54 -23.95
C LYS A 140 13.14 2.55 -22.85
N LEU A 141 13.18 2.99 -21.60
CA LEU A 141 13.49 2.17 -20.42
C LEU A 141 12.31 1.28 -19.96
N GLY A 142 11.17 1.36 -20.64
CA GLY A 142 9.95 0.62 -20.25
C GLY A 142 10.16 -0.89 -20.15
N ARG A 143 11.07 -1.48 -20.94
CA ARG A 143 11.42 -2.90 -20.86
C ARG A 143 12.15 -3.28 -19.57
N VAL A 144 12.88 -2.33 -18.98
CA VAL A 144 13.67 -2.53 -17.75
C VAL A 144 12.87 -2.12 -16.52
N LEU A 145 12.26 -0.93 -16.55
CA LEU A 145 11.53 -0.35 -15.41
C LEU A 145 10.11 -0.92 -15.24
N GLY A 146 9.45 -1.27 -16.35
CA GLY A 146 8.06 -1.76 -16.34
C GLY A 146 7.85 -3.03 -15.51
N PRO A 147 8.59 -4.13 -15.75
CA PRO A 147 8.44 -5.37 -14.98
C PRO A 147 8.75 -5.22 -13.49
N ARG A 148 9.55 -4.22 -13.12
CA ARG A 148 9.93 -3.93 -11.73
C ARG A 148 9.00 -2.93 -11.04
N GLY A 149 8.02 -2.37 -11.75
CA GLY A 149 7.11 -1.37 -11.20
C GLY A 149 7.74 0.01 -10.95
N LEU A 150 8.95 0.26 -11.50
CA LEU A 150 9.70 1.51 -11.31
C LEU A 150 9.39 2.57 -12.39
N MET A 151 8.52 2.26 -13.34
CA MET A 151 8.19 3.16 -14.46
C MET A 151 7.35 4.35 -13.97
N PRO A 152 7.81 5.60 -14.19
CA PRO A 152 7.02 6.79 -13.87
C PRO A 152 5.66 6.78 -14.58
N ASN A 153 4.61 7.23 -13.87
CA ASN A 153 3.26 7.23 -14.41
C ASN A 153 2.50 8.49 -13.98
N PRO A 154 1.82 9.21 -14.92
CA PRO A 154 1.03 10.38 -14.59
C PRO A 154 -0.09 10.11 -13.58
N LYS A 155 -0.72 8.93 -13.65
CA LYS A 155 -1.83 8.54 -12.75
C LYS A 155 -1.39 8.34 -11.30
N SER A 156 -0.12 7.99 -11.07
CA SER A 156 0.46 7.90 -9.73
C SER A 156 1.12 9.22 -9.29
N GLY A 157 1.15 10.23 -10.17
CA GLY A 157 1.73 11.54 -9.90
C GLY A 157 3.25 11.53 -9.81
N THR A 158 3.91 10.51 -10.40
CA THR A 158 5.36 10.44 -10.55
C THR A 158 5.84 11.10 -11.84
N VAL A 159 4.92 11.59 -12.68
CA VAL A 159 5.20 12.45 -13.83
C VAL A 159 4.61 13.82 -13.56
N THR A 160 5.45 14.80 -13.23
CA THR A 160 5.03 16.14 -12.84
C THR A 160 6.12 17.18 -13.10
N PHE A 161 5.71 18.45 -13.20
CA PHE A 161 6.62 19.60 -13.23
C PHE A 161 7.04 20.06 -11.83
N ASP A 162 6.25 19.76 -10.79
CA ASP A 162 6.56 20.10 -9.39
C ASP A 162 7.38 18.94 -8.76
N LEU A 163 8.68 18.97 -9.07
CA LEU A 163 9.59 17.90 -8.62
C LEU A 163 9.87 17.98 -7.11
N ALA A 164 9.93 19.18 -6.55
CA ALA A 164 10.23 19.35 -5.13
C ALA A 164 9.14 18.74 -4.26
N LYS A 165 7.87 18.92 -4.62
CA LYS A 165 6.74 18.29 -3.94
C LYS A 165 6.74 16.78 -4.15
N ALA A 166 6.92 16.32 -5.39
CA ALA A 166 6.90 14.89 -5.69
C ALA A 166 8.00 14.10 -4.96
N VAL A 167 9.22 14.68 -4.85
CA VAL A 167 10.34 14.08 -4.09
C VAL A 167 10.03 14.05 -2.59
N ARG A 168 9.49 15.14 -2.03
CA ARG A 168 9.08 15.18 -0.62
C ARG A 168 7.98 14.18 -0.31
N ASP A 169 6.96 14.10 -1.15
CA ASP A 169 5.86 13.13 -1.00
C ASP A 169 6.36 11.69 -1.09
N ALA A 170 7.25 11.38 -2.04
CA ALA A 170 7.84 10.05 -2.20
C ALA A 170 8.66 9.64 -0.97
N LYS A 171 9.45 10.57 -0.40
CA LYS A 171 10.20 10.35 0.84
C LYS A 171 9.31 10.34 2.08
N GLY A 172 8.23 11.13 2.06
CA GLY A 172 7.25 11.21 3.15
C GLY A 172 6.39 9.95 3.31
N GLY A 173 6.56 8.96 2.43
CA GLY A 173 5.81 7.70 2.53
C GLY A 173 4.60 7.63 1.61
N ARG A 174 4.74 8.17 0.41
CA ARG A 174 3.75 7.96 -0.65
C ARG A 174 3.66 6.48 -0.99
N ILE A 175 2.45 5.96 -0.97
CA ILE A 175 2.12 4.61 -1.40
C ILE A 175 1.26 4.67 -2.65
N GLU A 176 1.40 3.67 -3.50
CA GLU A 176 0.50 3.42 -4.62
C GLU A 176 -0.32 2.17 -4.33
N PHE A 177 -1.59 2.19 -4.74
CA PHE A 177 -2.43 1.02 -4.71
C PHE A 177 -3.11 0.80 -6.06
N ARG A 178 -3.27 -0.45 -6.40
CA ARG A 178 -3.96 -0.89 -7.61
C ARG A 178 -4.67 -2.19 -7.33
N VAL A 179 -5.90 -2.32 -7.85
CA VAL A 179 -6.62 -3.59 -7.83
C VAL A 179 -5.88 -4.61 -8.71
N ASP A 180 -5.70 -5.81 -8.18
CA ASP A 180 -5.12 -6.94 -8.90
C ASP A 180 -6.15 -7.66 -9.79
N LYS A 181 -5.73 -8.72 -10.50
CA LYS A 181 -6.60 -9.51 -11.37
C LYS A 181 -7.70 -10.28 -10.61
N THR A 182 -7.55 -10.43 -9.30
CA THR A 182 -8.51 -11.15 -8.42
C THR A 182 -9.49 -10.21 -7.72
N GLY A 183 -9.39 -8.89 -7.99
CA GLY A 183 -10.24 -7.87 -7.38
C GLY A 183 -9.81 -7.52 -5.96
N VAL A 184 -8.52 -7.69 -5.62
CA VAL A 184 -7.97 -7.33 -4.32
C VAL A 184 -7.01 -6.16 -4.45
N VAL A 185 -7.09 -5.22 -3.52
CA VAL A 185 -6.10 -4.15 -3.32
C VAL A 185 -5.18 -4.55 -2.19
N HIS A 186 -3.88 -4.51 -2.44
CA HIS A 186 -2.82 -4.75 -1.47
C HIS A 186 -2.06 -3.45 -1.25
N THR A 187 -1.91 -3.04 0.01
CA THR A 187 -1.22 -1.80 0.34
C THR A 187 -0.54 -1.87 1.71
N THR A 188 0.59 -1.18 1.82
CA THR A 188 1.34 -1.07 3.08
C THR A 188 0.73 0.03 3.95
N VAL A 189 0.60 -0.26 5.25
CA VAL A 189 0.15 0.71 6.27
C VAL A 189 1.33 1.25 7.08
N GLY A 190 2.35 0.44 7.32
CA GLY A 190 3.53 0.84 8.09
C GLY A 190 4.37 -0.35 8.54
N LYS A 191 5.14 -0.14 9.59
CA LYS A 191 5.97 -1.16 10.25
C LYS A 191 5.37 -1.58 11.59
N ALA A 192 5.65 -2.80 12.02
CA ALA A 192 5.22 -3.30 13.33
C ALA A 192 5.83 -2.50 14.50
N SER A 193 6.99 -1.86 14.27
CA SER A 193 7.65 -0.97 15.23
C SER A 193 6.89 0.35 15.47
N PHE A 194 5.97 0.74 14.59
CA PHE A 194 5.18 1.96 14.75
C PHE A 194 4.26 1.88 15.98
N SER A 195 3.90 3.04 16.53
CA SER A 195 2.87 3.11 17.56
C SER A 195 1.51 2.63 17.02
N GLU A 196 0.63 2.17 17.90
CA GLU A 196 -0.73 1.75 17.50
C GLU A 196 -1.48 2.92 16.86
N GLN A 197 -1.35 4.11 17.43
CA GLN A 197 -1.98 5.31 16.91
C GLN A 197 -1.48 5.67 15.51
N ALA A 198 -0.16 5.63 15.26
CA ALA A 198 0.40 5.89 13.92
C ALA A 198 -0.10 4.90 12.87
N LEU A 199 -0.25 3.61 13.23
CA LEU A 199 -0.82 2.62 12.32
C LEU A 199 -2.31 2.88 12.04
N ILE A 200 -3.07 3.34 13.04
CA ILE A 200 -4.50 3.67 12.89
C ILE A 200 -4.66 4.90 11.98
N GLU A 201 -3.87 5.94 12.15
CA GLU A 201 -3.91 7.14 11.32
C GLU A 201 -3.50 6.84 9.87
N ASN A 202 -2.45 6.05 9.67
CA ASN A 202 -2.06 5.58 8.35
C ASN A 202 -3.17 4.72 7.71
N LEU A 203 -3.78 3.82 8.48
CA LEU A 203 -4.88 2.97 8.02
C LEU A 203 -6.07 3.82 7.57
N ALA A 204 -6.45 4.83 8.34
CA ALA A 204 -7.53 5.76 8.01
C ALA A 204 -7.27 6.48 6.69
N THR A 205 -6.05 7.00 6.50
CA THR A 205 -5.63 7.69 5.27
C THR A 205 -5.70 6.77 4.04
N VAL A 206 -5.28 5.51 4.19
CA VAL A 206 -5.36 4.52 3.09
C VAL A 206 -6.81 4.24 2.71
N ILE A 207 -7.68 4.02 3.69
CA ILE A 207 -9.09 3.70 3.46
C ILE A 207 -9.80 4.87 2.79
N GLU A 208 -9.51 6.10 3.23
CA GLU A 208 -10.03 7.31 2.60
C GLU A 208 -9.60 7.41 1.14
N ALA A 209 -8.31 7.22 0.85
CA ALA A 209 -7.79 7.27 -0.51
C ALA A 209 -8.44 6.21 -1.41
N VAL A 210 -8.65 4.99 -0.91
CA VAL A 210 -9.36 3.93 -1.63
C VAL A 210 -10.83 4.30 -1.86
N ASN A 211 -11.49 4.90 -0.87
CA ASN A 211 -12.88 5.33 -0.99
C ASN A 211 -13.02 6.48 -2.02
N ARG A 212 -12.09 7.43 -2.02
CA ARG A 212 -12.03 8.54 -3.01
C ARG A 212 -11.79 8.02 -4.44
N ALA A 213 -11.04 6.94 -4.58
CA ALA A 213 -10.77 6.28 -5.87
C ALA A 213 -11.92 5.41 -6.39
N ARG A 214 -13.10 5.44 -5.73
CA ARG A 214 -14.27 4.67 -6.16
C ARG A 214 -14.74 5.09 -7.55
N PRO A 215 -14.78 4.18 -8.54
CA PRO A 215 -15.34 4.47 -9.84
C PRO A 215 -16.86 4.69 -9.80
N ALA A 216 -17.36 5.65 -10.58
CA ALA A 216 -18.78 6.00 -10.59
C ALA A 216 -19.70 4.86 -11.09
N GLY A 217 -19.17 3.96 -11.94
CA GLY A 217 -19.94 2.85 -12.54
C GLY A 217 -20.18 1.66 -11.64
N ILE A 218 -19.66 1.65 -10.38
CA ILE A 218 -19.80 0.50 -9.50
C ILE A 218 -21.18 0.49 -8.85
N LYS A 219 -21.94 -0.57 -9.14
CA LYS A 219 -23.21 -0.88 -8.48
C LYS A 219 -22.97 -1.88 -7.33
N GLY A 220 -23.56 -1.61 -6.16
CA GLY A 220 -23.49 -2.50 -5.01
C GLY A 220 -22.32 -2.23 -4.05
N ILE A 221 -21.87 -3.30 -3.36
CA ILE A 221 -20.87 -3.22 -2.30
C ILE A 221 -19.48 -3.01 -2.89
N TYR A 222 -18.84 -1.85 -2.61
CA TYR A 222 -17.52 -1.50 -3.11
C TYR A 222 -16.40 -2.29 -2.45
N VAL A 223 -16.40 -2.40 -1.13
CA VAL A 223 -15.43 -3.21 -0.37
C VAL A 223 -16.18 -4.38 0.28
N ARG A 224 -15.81 -5.60 -0.04
CA ARG A 224 -16.46 -6.83 0.47
C ARG A 224 -15.84 -7.31 1.77
N SER A 225 -14.53 -7.19 1.94
CA SER A 225 -13.83 -7.52 3.18
C SER A 225 -12.52 -6.76 3.28
N ALA A 226 -12.08 -6.49 4.52
CA ALA A 226 -10.82 -5.89 4.86
C ALA A 226 -10.03 -6.83 5.79
N HIS A 227 -8.77 -7.03 5.48
CA HIS A 227 -7.87 -7.85 6.27
C HIS A 227 -6.57 -7.10 6.54
N LEU A 228 -6.13 -7.12 7.78
CA LEU A 228 -4.83 -6.59 8.18
C LEU A 228 -3.87 -7.77 8.44
N THR A 229 -2.63 -7.67 7.95
CA THR A 229 -1.62 -8.71 8.11
C THR A 229 -0.27 -8.12 8.45
N SER A 230 0.57 -8.91 9.12
CA SER A 230 2.01 -8.63 9.20
C SER A 230 2.79 -9.62 8.34
N THR A 231 3.97 -9.23 7.87
CA THR A 231 4.84 -10.12 7.09
C THR A 231 5.08 -11.43 7.86
N GLN A 232 4.75 -12.58 7.27
CA GLN A 232 4.81 -13.92 7.87
C GLN A 232 3.86 -14.14 9.07
N GLY A 233 2.94 -13.21 9.34
CA GLY A 233 1.93 -13.32 10.38
C GLY A 233 0.57 -13.82 9.86
N PRO A 234 -0.34 -14.20 10.77
CA PRO A 234 -1.73 -14.48 10.42
C PRO A 234 -2.50 -13.19 10.09
N SER A 235 -3.58 -13.34 9.31
CA SER A 235 -4.44 -12.21 8.94
C SER A 235 -5.57 -12.01 9.96
N VAL A 236 -5.88 -10.74 10.25
CA VAL A 236 -6.99 -10.31 11.11
C VAL A 236 -8.05 -9.68 10.21
N LYS A 237 -9.29 -10.17 10.29
CA LYS A 237 -10.43 -9.59 9.57
C LYS A 237 -10.93 -8.36 10.31
N LEU A 238 -11.06 -7.24 9.60
CA LEU A 238 -11.57 -5.98 10.16
C LEU A 238 -13.07 -5.84 9.90
N GLU A 239 -13.76 -5.22 10.85
CA GLU A 239 -15.15 -4.81 10.71
C GLU A 239 -15.24 -3.59 9.78
N LEU A 240 -15.95 -3.73 8.66
CA LEU A 240 -16.00 -2.69 7.62
C LEU A 240 -16.64 -1.40 8.12
N GLY A 241 -17.75 -1.47 8.87
CA GLY A 241 -18.45 -0.28 9.37
C GLY A 241 -17.56 0.64 10.19
N GLN A 242 -16.88 0.09 11.19
CA GLN A 242 -15.95 0.83 12.03
C GLN A 242 -14.70 1.28 11.26
N THR A 243 -14.22 0.47 10.33
CA THR A 243 -13.05 0.78 9.52
C THR A 243 -13.29 2.00 8.61
N PHE A 244 -14.47 2.11 8.01
CA PHE A 244 -14.83 3.28 7.19
C PHE A 244 -15.19 4.51 8.05
N SER A 245 -15.80 4.33 9.22
CA SER A 245 -16.08 5.45 10.14
C SER A 245 -14.80 6.07 10.71
N LEU A 246 -13.74 5.28 10.88
CA LEU A 246 -12.43 5.75 11.31
C LEU A 246 -11.82 6.73 10.29
N ALA A 247 -11.94 6.43 8.99
CA ALA A 247 -11.49 7.33 7.92
C ALA A 247 -12.23 8.67 7.94
N SER A 248 -13.52 8.67 8.26
CA SER A 248 -14.31 9.91 8.37
C SER A 248 -13.95 10.76 9.60
N ARG A 249 -13.53 10.14 10.70
CA ARG A 249 -13.12 10.83 11.94
C ARG A 249 -11.70 11.44 11.86
N ALA A 250 -10.80 10.84 11.10
CA ALA A 250 -9.43 11.34 10.95
C ALA A 250 -9.34 12.65 10.15
N LEU A 251 -10.45 13.09 9.53
CA LEU A 251 -10.57 14.30 8.70
C LEU A 251 -11.33 15.44 9.39
N ALA A 252 -11.96 15.18 10.52
CA ALA A 252 -12.65 16.17 11.33
C ALA A 252 -11.75 16.73 12.42
#